data_50aac12989c00997658b18311bfc9319
#
_entry.id   50aac12989c00997658b18311bfc9319
#
_cell.length_a   1.000
_cell.length_b   1.000
_cell.length_c   1.000
_cell.angle_alpha   90.00
_cell.angle_beta   90.00
_cell.angle_gamma   90.00
#
_symmetry.space_group_name_H-M   'P 1'
#
loop_
_entity.id
_entity.type
_entity.pdbx_description
1 polymer ?
#
loop_
_entity_poly.entity_id
_entity_poly.type
_entity_poly.pdbx_seq_one_letter_code
_entity_poly.pdbx_strand_id
1 'polypeptide(L)'
;MSVLNFIPTVWAAQLQSSLKKSLVYGAPAVVNRNYEGEIANAGDTVRIVSISRPTVATYTKDSTTITPETLTDAERSLVVDQAKYFAFEVDDIDMRQSRNGGALLSEAADEAAYAIGDGIDQYIAGLFTGADSANQISTTSVTTSALAVTMVVNLKVKLDNANVPQAGRYIVVPPWFLGLLVQST
;
A
#
# COMPACT_ATOMS: atom_id res chain seq x y z
N MET A 1 -36.68 36.60 -13.55
CA MET A 1 -35.86 35.76 -12.68
C MET A 1 -34.67 35.29 -13.49
N SER A 2 -33.49 35.69 -13.11
CA SER A 2 -32.26 35.32 -13.85
C SER A 2 -31.81 33.93 -13.41
N VAL A 3 -31.77 32.96 -14.33
CA VAL A 3 -31.29 31.60 -14.12
C VAL A 3 -29.75 31.50 -14.19
N LEU A 4 -29.04 32.63 -14.22
CA LEU A 4 -27.59 32.70 -14.41
C LEU A 4 -26.75 32.08 -13.27
N ASN A 5 -27.30 31.95 -12.08
CA ASN A 5 -26.59 31.36 -10.94
C ASN A 5 -26.78 29.85 -10.78
N PHE A 6 -27.64 29.24 -11.57
CA PHE A 6 -28.00 27.83 -11.41
C PHE A 6 -27.07 26.88 -12.17
N ILE A 7 -26.60 27.30 -13.33
CA ILE A 7 -25.78 26.48 -14.23
C ILE A 7 -24.34 26.29 -13.73
N PRO A 8 -23.63 27.31 -13.21
CA PRO A 8 -22.25 27.15 -12.76
C PRO A 8 -22.06 26.25 -11.55
N THR A 9 -23.03 26.25 -10.62
CA THR A 9 -22.95 25.42 -9.40
C THR A 9 -23.12 23.93 -9.67
N VAL A 10 -23.99 23.56 -10.57
CA VAL A 10 -24.20 22.14 -10.97
C VAL A 10 -22.98 21.60 -11.71
N TRP A 11 -22.40 22.38 -12.60
CA TRP A 11 -21.18 21.99 -13.33
C TRP A 11 -19.96 21.87 -12.42
N ALA A 12 -19.79 22.76 -11.45
CA ALA A 12 -18.68 22.72 -10.48
C ALA A 12 -18.75 21.49 -9.57
N ALA A 13 -19.95 21.13 -9.09
CA ALA A 13 -20.16 19.92 -8.27
C ALA A 13 -19.84 18.65 -9.06
N GLN A 14 -20.27 18.54 -10.30
CA GLN A 14 -20.04 17.36 -11.13
C GLN A 14 -18.58 17.23 -11.60
N LEU A 15 -17.87 18.33 -11.82
CA LEU A 15 -16.44 18.33 -12.10
C LEU A 15 -15.64 17.91 -10.86
N GLN A 16 -16.04 18.34 -9.67
CA GLN A 16 -15.33 18.02 -8.42
C GLN A 16 -15.44 16.54 -8.04
N SER A 17 -16.58 15.90 -8.28
CA SER A 17 -16.76 14.47 -8.00
C SER A 17 -15.96 13.55 -8.93
N SER A 18 -15.54 14.02 -10.11
CA SER A 18 -14.79 13.22 -11.08
C SER A 18 -13.28 13.32 -10.96
N LEU A 19 -12.76 14.24 -10.14
CA LEU A 19 -11.32 14.50 -9.98
C LEU A 19 -10.70 13.76 -8.79
N LYS A 20 -11.11 12.51 -8.55
CA LYS A 20 -10.49 11.67 -7.52
C LYS A 20 -9.15 11.12 -7.99
N LYS A 21 -8.12 11.21 -7.15
CA LYS A 21 -6.82 10.59 -7.45
C LYS A 21 -6.93 9.06 -7.38
N SER A 22 -6.12 8.37 -8.17
CA SER A 22 -6.01 6.92 -8.10
C SER A 22 -5.25 6.50 -6.84
N LEU A 23 -5.79 5.56 -6.07
CA LEU A 23 -5.13 4.94 -4.93
C LEU A 23 -4.20 3.83 -5.43
N VAL A 24 -2.98 3.77 -4.92
CA VAL A 24 -1.91 2.90 -5.43
C VAL A 24 -1.40 1.91 -4.39
N TYR A 25 -1.09 2.38 -3.18
CA TYR A 25 -0.47 1.55 -2.16
C TYR A 25 -1.40 0.50 -1.57
N GLY A 26 -2.71 0.79 -1.46
CA GLY A 26 -3.73 -0.16 -1.03
C GLY A 26 -4.14 -1.19 -2.09
N ALA A 27 -3.57 -1.13 -3.30
CA ALA A 27 -3.90 -2.08 -4.36
C ALA A 27 -3.44 -3.52 -4.01
N PRO A 28 -4.23 -4.55 -4.37
CA PRO A 28 -3.89 -5.95 -4.09
C PRO A 28 -2.55 -6.42 -4.69
N ALA A 29 -2.05 -5.72 -5.71
CA ALA A 29 -0.76 -6.00 -6.32
C ALA A 29 0.42 -5.54 -5.46
N VAL A 30 0.22 -4.55 -4.58
CA VAL A 30 1.28 -3.93 -3.76
C VAL A 30 1.30 -4.52 -2.36
N VAL A 31 0.14 -4.81 -1.77
CA VAL A 31 0.01 -5.33 -0.40
C VAL A 31 -0.33 -6.83 -0.39
N ASN A 32 0.23 -7.54 0.58
CA ASN A 32 -0.10 -8.93 0.82
C ASN A 32 -1.40 -9.03 1.63
N ARG A 33 -2.41 -9.74 1.11
CA ARG A 33 -3.73 -9.93 1.72
C ARG A 33 -3.96 -11.35 2.27
N ASN A 34 -2.92 -12.16 2.37
CA ASN A 34 -3.05 -13.57 2.77
C ASN A 34 -3.61 -13.77 4.18
N TYR A 35 -3.54 -12.77 5.04
CA TYR A 35 -3.97 -12.82 6.45
C TYR A 35 -5.31 -12.13 6.71
N GLU A 36 -5.99 -11.60 5.70
CA GLU A 36 -7.27 -10.88 5.86
C GLU A 36 -8.36 -11.75 6.54
N GLY A 37 -8.40 -13.04 6.24
CA GLY A 37 -9.41 -13.96 6.79
C GLY A 37 -9.23 -14.30 8.27
N GLU A 38 -8.10 -14.02 8.85
CA GLU A 38 -7.78 -14.31 10.26
C GLU A 38 -8.05 -13.12 11.18
N ILE A 39 -8.32 -11.94 10.61
CA ILE A 39 -8.54 -10.70 11.34
C ILE A 39 -10.05 -10.44 11.44
N ALA A 40 -10.59 -10.45 12.66
CA ALA A 40 -11.99 -10.16 12.90
C ALA A 40 -12.23 -8.78 13.51
N ASN A 41 -11.32 -8.28 14.36
CA ASN A 41 -11.50 -7.03 15.10
C ASN A 41 -10.21 -6.18 15.14
N ALA A 42 -10.39 -4.89 15.39
CA ALA A 42 -9.26 -4.00 15.72
C ALA A 42 -8.66 -4.44 17.07
N GLY A 43 -7.34 -4.55 17.13
CA GLY A 43 -6.60 -5.07 18.28
C GLY A 43 -6.23 -6.54 18.16
N ASP A 44 -6.74 -7.26 17.16
CA ASP A 44 -6.33 -8.64 16.91
C ASP A 44 -4.85 -8.73 16.55
N THR A 45 -4.23 -9.83 16.97
CA THR A 45 -2.84 -10.12 16.67
C THR A 45 -2.74 -11.42 15.89
N VAL A 46 -2.27 -11.34 14.66
CA VAL A 46 -1.98 -12.51 13.83
C VAL A 46 -0.56 -12.95 14.10
N ARG A 47 -0.35 -14.22 14.45
CA ARG A 47 0.96 -14.81 14.68
C ARG A 47 1.44 -15.51 13.43
N ILE A 48 2.56 -15.04 12.90
CA ILE A 48 3.21 -15.61 11.72
C ILE A 48 4.40 -16.42 12.20
N VAL A 49 4.28 -17.74 12.12
CA VAL A 49 5.34 -18.67 12.53
C VAL A 49 6.21 -19.04 11.33
N SER A 50 7.51 -18.99 11.52
CA SER A 50 8.50 -19.46 10.55
C SER A 50 9.41 -20.50 11.19
N ILE A 51 9.77 -21.55 10.44
CA ILE A 51 10.69 -22.61 10.89
C ILE A 51 12.07 -22.33 10.36
N SER A 52 13.09 -22.53 11.21
CA SER A 52 14.49 -22.40 10.79
C SER A 52 14.83 -23.42 9.69
N ARG A 53 15.67 -23.02 8.75
CA ARG A 53 16.18 -23.94 7.72
C ARG A 53 17.20 -24.87 8.37
N PRO A 54 17.07 -26.22 8.26
CA PRO A 54 18.04 -27.15 8.78
C PRO A 54 19.37 -27.02 8.04
N THR A 55 20.46 -27.29 8.76
CA THR A 55 21.80 -27.28 8.20
C THR A 55 22.07 -28.57 7.41
N VAL A 56 22.48 -28.43 6.16
CA VAL A 56 22.88 -29.56 5.33
C VAL A 56 24.38 -29.77 5.49
N ALA A 57 24.77 -30.92 6.03
CA ALA A 57 26.16 -31.34 6.20
C ALA A 57 26.56 -32.46 5.22
N THR A 58 27.84 -32.53 4.89
CA THR A 58 28.37 -33.60 4.04
C THR A 58 28.59 -34.86 4.86
N TYR A 59 28.07 -35.98 4.39
CA TYR A 59 28.31 -37.30 4.98
C TYR A 59 29.54 -37.95 4.39
N THR A 60 30.46 -38.39 5.25
CA THR A 60 31.60 -39.22 4.87
C THR A 60 31.49 -40.55 5.60
N LYS A 61 31.50 -41.66 4.84
CA LYS A 61 31.37 -43.01 5.38
C LYS A 61 32.48 -43.26 6.41
N ASP A 62 32.15 -43.91 7.50
CA ASP A 62 33.02 -44.32 8.61
C ASP A 62 33.71 -43.18 9.39
N SER A 63 33.39 -41.90 9.07
CA SER A 63 33.97 -40.72 9.72
C SER A 63 32.94 -39.77 10.29
N THR A 64 31.70 -39.69 9.74
CA THR A 64 30.72 -38.74 10.13
C THR A 64 29.78 -39.27 11.21
N THR A 65 29.78 -38.63 12.40
CA THR A 65 28.76 -38.86 13.43
C THR A 65 27.58 -37.93 13.15
N ILE A 66 26.39 -38.48 12.89
CA ILE A 66 25.18 -37.68 12.65
C ILE A 66 24.59 -37.25 14.00
N THR A 67 24.58 -35.96 14.22
CA THR A 67 23.92 -35.34 15.39
C THR A 67 22.61 -34.71 14.90
N PRO A 68 21.43 -35.11 15.41
CA PRO A 68 20.18 -34.46 15.07
C PRO A 68 20.17 -32.99 15.49
N GLU A 69 19.79 -32.10 14.59
CA GLU A 69 19.60 -30.69 14.85
C GLU A 69 18.18 -30.44 15.38
N THR A 70 18.05 -29.61 16.41
CA THR A 70 16.73 -29.17 16.90
C THR A 70 16.29 -27.97 16.07
N LEU A 71 15.14 -28.09 15.40
CA LEU A 71 14.54 -26.99 14.67
C LEU A 71 14.06 -25.92 15.66
N THR A 72 14.40 -24.68 15.38
CA THR A 72 13.90 -23.52 16.11
C THR A 72 12.82 -22.82 15.29
N ASP A 73 11.79 -22.37 15.97
CA ASP A 73 10.74 -21.55 15.39
C ASP A 73 11.03 -20.08 15.70
N ALA A 74 10.64 -19.22 14.77
CA ALA A 74 10.63 -17.79 14.96
C ALA A 74 9.20 -17.27 14.74
N GLU A 75 8.70 -16.53 15.70
CA GLU A 75 7.38 -15.93 15.67
C GLU A 75 7.49 -14.44 15.34
N ARG A 76 6.63 -13.98 14.42
CA ARG A 76 6.39 -12.56 14.17
C ARG A 76 4.93 -12.27 14.43
N SER A 77 4.64 -11.18 15.12
CA SER A 77 3.27 -10.74 15.37
C SER A 77 2.91 -9.56 14.46
N LEU A 78 1.77 -9.67 13.79
CA LEU A 78 1.12 -8.58 13.08
C LEU A 78 -0.03 -8.08 13.97
N VAL A 79 0.09 -6.86 14.47
CA VAL A 79 -0.93 -6.23 15.32
C VAL A 79 -1.77 -5.28 14.48
N VAL A 80 -3.10 -5.41 14.58
CA VAL A 80 -4.05 -4.49 13.94
C VAL A 80 -4.26 -3.29 14.85
N ASP A 81 -3.49 -2.22 14.63
CA ASP A 81 -3.47 -1.01 15.46
C ASP A 81 -4.26 0.16 14.87
N GLN A 82 -4.72 0.05 13.61
CA GLN A 82 -5.43 1.11 12.91
C GLN A 82 -6.91 0.82 12.79
N ALA A 83 -7.73 1.75 13.26
CA ALA A 83 -9.17 1.77 13.05
C ALA A 83 -9.58 3.14 12.52
N LYS A 84 -10.25 3.18 11.40
CA LYS A 84 -10.74 4.42 10.78
C LYS A 84 -12.26 4.34 10.64
N TYR A 85 -12.94 5.42 10.95
CA TYR A 85 -14.37 5.53 10.76
C TYR A 85 -14.72 6.89 10.15
N PHE A 86 -15.88 6.97 9.55
CA PHE A 86 -16.51 8.23 9.20
C PHE A 86 -17.90 8.31 9.81
N ALA A 87 -18.35 9.51 10.11
CA ALA A 87 -19.69 9.80 10.54
C ALA A 87 -20.11 11.15 9.94
N PHE A 88 -21.32 11.21 9.41
CA PHE A 88 -21.96 12.45 8.99
C PHE A 88 -23.43 12.39 9.31
N GLU A 89 -24.01 13.54 9.55
CA GLU A 89 -25.43 13.73 9.85
C GLU A 89 -26.02 14.64 8.77
N VAL A 90 -27.20 14.29 8.28
CA VAL A 90 -27.95 15.09 7.32
C VAL A 90 -29.33 15.35 7.92
N ASP A 91 -29.71 16.62 8.06
CA ASP A 91 -31.03 16.99 8.56
C ASP A 91 -32.13 16.63 7.54
N ASP A 92 -33.23 16.08 8.04
CA ASP A 92 -34.39 15.71 7.20
C ASP A 92 -34.97 16.90 6.43
N ILE A 93 -34.86 18.10 6.97
CA ILE A 93 -35.32 19.34 6.32
C ILE A 93 -34.42 19.64 5.11
N ASP A 94 -33.12 19.55 5.27
CA ASP A 94 -32.15 19.79 4.20
C ASP A 94 -32.28 18.74 3.11
N MET A 95 -32.51 17.48 3.50
CA MET A 95 -32.74 16.37 2.55
C MET A 95 -34.00 16.58 1.72
N ARG A 96 -35.08 17.13 2.31
CA ARG A 96 -36.34 17.44 1.57
C ARG A 96 -36.23 18.69 0.69
N GLN A 97 -35.42 19.65 1.08
CA GLN A 97 -35.18 20.88 0.31
C GLN A 97 -34.12 20.67 -0.79
N SER A 98 -33.27 19.68 -0.64
CA SER A 98 -32.34 19.30 -1.68
C SER A 98 -33.09 18.74 -2.88
N ARG A 99 -32.84 19.30 -4.06
CA ARG A 99 -33.45 18.92 -5.34
C ARG A 99 -33.22 17.45 -5.72
N ASN A 100 -32.25 16.79 -5.05
CA ASN A 100 -31.76 15.44 -5.35
C ASN A 100 -31.49 14.64 -4.06
N GLY A 101 -32.38 14.71 -3.07
CA GLY A 101 -32.15 14.20 -1.70
C GLY A 101 -31.62 12.76 -1.59
N GLY A 102 -31.98 11.88 -2.54
CA GLY A 102 -31.45 10.52 -2.59
C GLY A 102 -30.03 10.42 -3.15
N ALA A 103 -29.63 11.33 -4.03
CA ALA A 103 -28.29 11.36 -4.61
C ALA A 103 -27.26 11.97 -3.63
N LEU A 104 -27.68 12.92 -2.80
CA LEU A 104 -26.79 13.56 -1.81
C LEU A 104 -26.20 12.56 -0.82
N LEU A 105 -27.01 11.64 -0.32
CA LEU A 105 -26.55 10.61 0.62
C LEU A 105 -25.56 9.63 -0.02
N SER A 106 -25.86 9.22 -1.26
CA SER A 106 -24.98 8.32 -2.04
C SER A 106 -23.65 9.02 -2.34
N GLU A 107 -23.69 10.27 -2.75
CA GLU A 107 -22.49 11.05 -3.09
C GLU A 107 -21.62 11.31 -1.83
N ALA A 108 -22.24 11.59 -0.70
CA ALA A 108 -21.56 11.73 0.58
C ALA A 108 -20.92 10.40 1.04
N ALA A 109 -21.61 9.28 0.84
CA ALA A 109 -21.06 7.95 1.15
C ALA A 109 -19.86 7.59 0.23
N ASP A 110 -19.94 7.89 -1.06
CA ASP A 110 -18.85 7.68 -2.02
C ASP A 110 -17.62 8.54 -1.69
N GLU A 111 -17.84 9.77 -1.24
CA GLU A 111 -16.77 10.67 -0.82
C GLU A 111 -16.12 10.21 0.48
N ALA A 112 -16.92 9.74 1.43
CA ALA A 112 -16.42 9.16 2.68
C ALA A 112 -15.61 7.88 2.45
N ALA A 113 -16.07 7.00 1.56
CA ALA A 113 -15.36 5.79 1.18
C ALA A 113 -14.01 6.12 0.52
N TYR A 114 -13.99 7.13 -0.35
CA TYR A 114 -12.76 7.61 -0.96
C TYR A 114 -11.79 8.20 0.08
N ALA A 115 -12.29 8.99 1.02
CA ALA A 115 -11.47 9.58 2.09
C ALA A 115 -10.84 8.51 2.99
N ILE A 116 -11.56 7.42 3.30
CA ILE A 116 -10.99 6.26 4.01
C ILE A 116 -9.90 5.59 3.18
N GLY A 117 -10.17 5.34 1.90
CA GLY A 117 -9.19 4.73 1.00
C GLY A 117 -7.91 5.58 0.88
N ASP A 118 -8.04 6.90 0.76
CA ASP A 118 -6.90 7.82 0.76
C ASP A 118 -6.11 7.79 2.06
N GLY A 119 -6.80 7.71 3.19
CA GLY A 119 -6.17 7.59 4.51
C GLY A 119 -5.40 6.26 4.68
N ILE A 120 -5.91 5.16 4.13
CA ILE A 120 -5.23 3.86 4.10
C ILE A 120 -3.97 3.96 3.22
N ASP A 121 -4.10 4.53 2.03
CA ASP A 121 -3.01 4.68 1.07
C ASP A 121 -1.85 5.51 1.66
N GLN A 122 -2.17 6.62 2.34
CA GLN A 122 -1.19 7.45 3.03
C GLN A 122 -0.51 6.72 4.19
N TYR A 123 -1.27 5.94 4.97
CA TYR A 123 -0.71 5.17 6.07
C TYR A 123 0.28 4.11 5.56
N ILE A 124 -0.10 3.33 4.54
CA ILE A 124 0.79 2.32 3.95
C ILE A 124 2.04 2.99 3.36
N ALA A 125 1.86 4.12 2.66
CA ALA A 125 3.00 4.89 2.15
C ALA A 125 3.98 5.31 3.26
N GLY A 126 3.49 5.61 4.46
CA GLY A 126 4.33 5.97 5.62
C GLY A 126 5.16 4.81 6.19
N LEU A 127 4.77 3.56 5.94
CA LEU A 127 5.46 2.38 6.48
C LEU A 127 6.82 2.07 5.83
N PHE A 128 7.21 2.79 4.77
CA PHE A 128 8.51 2.60 4.11
C PHE A 128 9.71 2.74 5.06
N THR A 129 9.56 3.50 6.13
CA THR A 129 10.61 3.70 7.15
C THR A 129 10.92 2.43 7.95
N GLY A 130 9.99 1.46 7.97
CA GLY A 130 10.17 0.16 8.62
C GLY A 130 10.98 -0.85 7.81
N ALA A 131 11.39 -0.51 6.57
CA ALA A 131 12.26 -1.36 5.78
C ALA A 131 13.65 -1.48 6.42
N ASP A 132 14.24 -2.68 6.37
CA ASP A 132 15.61 -2.91 6.86
C ASP A 132 16.59 -1.93 6.20
N SER A 133 17.51 -1.39 6.99
CA SER A 133 18.51 -0.40 6.55
C SER A 133 19.36 -0.90 5.37
N ALA A 134 19.66 -2.20 5.33
CA ALA A 134 20.37 -2.83 4.22
C ALA A 134 19.59 -2.74 2.90
N ASN A 135 18.26 -2.67 2.98
CA ASN A 135 17.37 -2.56 1.81
C ASN A 135 16.99 -1.12 1.46
N GLN A 136 17.45 -0.16 2.23
CA GLN A 136 17.26 1.25 1.94
C GLN A 136 18.40 1.79 1.06
N ILE A 137 18.07 2.68 0.13
CA ILE A 137 19.04 3.49 -0.57
C ILE A 137 19.05 4.86 0.12
N SER A 138 20.25 5.34 0.50
CA SER A 138 20.39 6.66 1.09
C SER A 138 19.83 7.75 0.16
N THR A 139 19.38 8.85 0.75
CA THR A 139 18.79 9.98 0.02
C THR A 139 19.72 10.43 -1.13
N THR A 140 19.26 10.19 -2.34
CA THR A 140 19.97 10.61 -3.55
C THR A 140 19.01 11.48 -4.36
N SER A 141 19.47 12.67 -4.72
CA SER A 141 18.69 13.53 -5.61
C SER A 141 18.73 12.98 -7.03
N VAL A 142 17.58 12.55 -7.54
CA VAL A 142 17.43 12.01 -8.89
C VAL A 142 16.97 13.13 -9.81
N THR A 143 17.91 13.72 -10.55
CA THR A 143 17.65 14.88 -11.43
C THR A 143 17.78 14.57 -12.91
N THR A 144 18.31 13.42 -13.28
CA THR A 144 18.54 13.01 -14.67
C THR A 144 17.99 11.64 -14.96
N SER A 145 17.72 11.34 -16.23
CA SER A 145 17.27 10.04 -16.70
C SER A 145 18.27 8.91 -16.37
N ALA A 146 19.56 9.18 -16.49
CA ALA A 146 20.61 8.22 -16.15
C ALA A 146 20.61 7.85 -14.66
N LEU A 147 20.40 8.84 -13.77
CA LEU A 147 20.27 8.60 -12.33
C LEU A 147 19.00 7.82 -11.99
N ALA A 148 17.89 8.07 -12.67
CA ALA A 148 16.66 7.33 -12.49
C ALA A 148 16.83 5.84 -12.84
N VAL A 149 17.46 5.52 -13.96
CA VAL A 149 17.79 4.14 -14.36
C VAL A 149 18.72 3.50 -13.33
N THR A 150 19.79 4.19 -12.93
CA THR A 150 20.73 3.71 -11.93
C THR A 150 20.03 3.37 -10.61
N MET A 151 19.08 4.20 -10.16
CA MET A 151 18.30 3.96 -8.95
C MET A 151 17.49 2.67 -9.05
N VAL A 152 16.77 2.46 -10.17
CA VAL A 152 15.99 1.22 -10.39
C VAL A 152 16.89 -0.01 -10.41
N VAL A 153 18.04 0.07 -11.07
CA VAL A 153 19.02 -1.02 -11.11
C VAL A 153 19.56 -1.31 -9.72
N ASN A 154 19.89 -0.31 -8.93
CA ASN A 154 20.39 -0.48 -7.57
C ASN A 154 19.33 -1.13 -6.65
N LEU A 155 18.05 -0.76 -6.78
CA LEU A 155 16.96 -1.41 -6.05
C LEU A 155 16.83 -2.87 -6.45
N LYS A 156 16.93 -3.17 -7.76
CA LYS A 156 16.92 -4.56 -8.26
C LYS A 156 18.08 -5.36 -7.67
N VAL A 157 19.29 -4.84 -7.68
CA VAL A 157 20.49 -5.49 -7.12
C VAL A 157 20.31 -5.78 -5.63
N LYS A 158 19.73 -4.86 -4.87
CA LYS A 158 19.44 -5.11 -3.43
C LYS A 158 18.49 -6.27 -3.22
N LEU A 159 17.42 -6.37 -4.01
CA LEU A 159 16.48 -7.49 -3.96
C LEU A 159 17.15 -8.82 -4.39
N ASP A 160 18.03 -8.78 -5.39
CA ASP A 160 18.77 -9.96 -5.87
C ASP A 160 19.76 -10.45 -4.80
N ASN A 161 20.49 -9.54 -4.15
CA ASN A 161 21.39 -9.86 -3.05
C ASN A 161 20.66 -10.45 -1.82
N ALA A 162 19.41 -10.04 -1.60
CA ALA A 162 18.55 -10.58 -0.56
C ALA A 162 17.85 -11.89 -0.95
N ASN A 163 18.17 -12.45 -2.12
CA ASN A 163 17.57 -13.68 -2.67
C ASN A 163 16.03 -13.64 -2.75
N VAL A 164 15.45 -12.46 -2.99
CA VAL A 164 14.00 -12.32 -3.18
C VAL A 164 13.62 -12.92 -4.55
N PRO A 165 12.53 -13.69 -4.65
CA PRO A 165 12.05 -14.22 -5.93
C PRO A 165 11.85 -13.11 -6.97
N GLN A 166 12.18 -13.37 -8.23
CA GLN A 166 12.06 -12.35 -9.29
C GLN A 166 10.60 -12.10 -9.72
N ALA A 167 9.75 -13.13 -9.60
CA ALA A 167 8.34 -13.00 -9.93
C ALA A 167 7.60 -12.16 -8.87
N GLY A 168 6.67 -11.33 -9.33
CA GLY A 168 5.83 -10.54 -8.43
C GLY A 168 6.51 -9.32 -7.80
N ARG A 169 7.64 -8.86 -8.35
CA ARG A 169 8.27 -7.60 -7.91
C ARG A 169 7.56 -6.41 -8.54
N TYR A 170 7.25 -5.44 -7.71
CA TYR A 170 6.60 -4.19 -8.12
C TYR A 170 7.45 -2.99 -7.72
N ILE A 171 7.33 -1.92 -8.46
CA ILE A 171 7.90 -0.62 -8.12
C ILE A 171 6.79 0.43 -8.16
N VAL A 172 6.71 1.25 -7.14
CA VAL A 172 5.82 2.42 -7.10
C VAL A 172 6.68 3.67 -7.22
N VAL A 173 6.41 4.46 -8.23
CA VAL A 173 7.20 5.66 -8.52
C VAL A 173 6.28 6.87 -8.75
N PRO A 174 6.72 8.08 -8.36
CA PRO A 174 5.97 9.29 -8.68
C PRO A 174 6.01 9.60 -10.17
N PRO A 175 5.03 10.35 -10.72
CA PRO A 175 4.95 10.64 -12.16
C PRO A 175 6.19 11.31 -12.75
N TRP A 176 6.83 12.20 -11.99
CA TRP A 176 8.06 12.87 -12.46
C TRP A 176 9.23 11.88 -12.66
N PHE A 177 9.33 10.85 -11.79
CA PHE A 177 10.37 9.83 -11.90
C PHE A 177 10.11 8.93 -13.13
N LEU A 178 8.85 8.57 -13.37
CA LEU A 178 8.46 7.84 -14.58
C LEU A 178 8.80 8.64 -15.83
N GLY A 179 8.59 9.96 -15.81
CA GLY A 179 8.98 10.85 -16.91
C GLY A 179 10.48 10.80 -17.21
N LEU A 180 11.33 10.75 -16.16
CA LEU A 180 12.78 10.58 -16.35
C LEU A 180 13.16 9.21 -16.92
N LEU A 181 12.48 8.15 -16.51
CA LEU A 181 12.72 6.81 -17.05
C LEU A 181 12.36 6.71 -18.54
N VAL A 182 11.25 7.29 -18.95
CA VAL A 182 10.83 7.31 -20.37
C VAL A 182 11.81 8.10 -21.23
N GLN A 183 12.43 9.16 -20.70
CA GLN A 183 13.46 9.94 -21.40
C GLN A 183 14.81 9.23 -21.53
N SER A 184 15.00 8.10 -20.87
CA SER A 184 16.26 7.34 -20.93
C SER A 184 16.36 6.38 -22.11
N THR A 185 15.31 6.30 -22.94
CA THR A 185 15.19 5.39 -24.09
C THR A 185 15.80 5.99 -25.34
#